data_5ed8029ebc47dcf0b8dd8f5fd805f1fc
#
_entry.id   5ed8029ebc47dcf0b8dd8f5fd805f1fc
#
_cell.length_a   1.000
_cell.length_b   1.000
_cell.length_c   1.000
_cell.angle_alpha   90.00
_cell.angle_beta   90.00
_cell.angle_gamma   90.00
#
_symmetry.space_group_name_H-M   'P 1'
#
loop_
_entity.id
_entity.type
_entity.pdbx_description
1 polymer ?
#
loop_
_entity_poly.entity_id
_entity_poly.type
_entity_poly.pdbx_seq_one_letter_code
_entity_poly.pdbx_strand_id
1 'polypeptide(L)'
;MAGNHTHKYLLAQEKIKQAVDLLDIDDRLPGERVLAKDLGISYMTVRKAIENLVEEGVLYKVPKKGCYVADPKLKRKKTIGYFLDSSIEEGVTSPYYSLIFDALEKQAAKQGNALIYFSESNEGDLSSETLKVIEKLDGVIMSCFPRIESIVHKIKEQVPVVCIDNRSLDESVPSLTLDNFTAVVDSINYFLSLGHKRIGFITGLDDSDVGRNRLAGYISALKSHGLDEDEGLIYKGDYSFETGKRGANYFMSMKTSPTAIMCANDTMAIGSIKEICRKGLSVPNDISVIGFDDISVASHIMPALTTVSVPVEDIAKQAIEMLSRVLDGEEPENRHLTLPCQLVLRESCAQNGSGNTATSNLAG
;
A
#
# COMPACT_ATOMS: atom_id res chain seq x y z
N MET A 1 40.19 14.62 -17.11
CA MET A 1 40.04 16.02 -16.61
C MET A 1 38.72 16.26 -15.84
N ALA A 2 37.85 15.29 -15.67
CA ALA A 2 36.59 15.42 -14.94
C ALA A 2 36.70 15.46 -13.40
N GLY A 3 37.73 14.81 -12.80
CA GLY A 3 37.87 14.69 -11.34
C GLY A 3 38.21 16.00 -10.59
N ASN A 4 38.68 17.02 -11.25
CA ASN A 4 39.15 18.25 -10.60
C ASN A 4 37.98 19.29 -10.43
N HIS A 5 36.90 19.19 -11.20
CA HIS A 5 35.73 20.07 -11.08
C HIS A 5 34.80 19.64 -9.95
N THR A 6 34.60 18.35 -9.75
CA THR A 6 33.73 17.80 -8.70
C THR A 6 34.28 18.11 -7.30
N HIS A 7 35.62 18.02 -7.13
CA HIS A 7 36.24 18.31 -5.83
C HIS A 7 36.18 19.81 -5.45
N LYS A 8 36.34 20.71 -6.43
CA LYS A 8 36.29 22.18 -6.17
C LYS A 8 34.85 22.64 -5.80
N TYR A 9 33.86 22.02 -6.38
CA TYR A 9 32.46 22.34 -6.11
C TYR A 9 32.04 21.84 -4.71
N LEU A 10 32.39 20.63 -4.30
CA LEU A 10 32.13 20.10 -2.95
C LEU A 10 32.81 20.97 -1.87
N LEU A 11 34.05 21.39 -2.11
CA LEU A 11 34.75 22.29 -1.21
C LEU A 11 34.07 23.68 -1.10
N ALA A 12 33.49 24.16 -2.20
CA ALA A 12 32.71 25.40 -2.20
C ALA A 12 31.45 25.26 -1.37
N GLN A 13 30.73 24.15 -1.55
CA GLN A 13 29.51 23.85 -0.81
C GLN A 13 29.77 23.76 0.69
N GLU A 14 30.84 23.05 1.10
CA GLU A 14 31.24 22.91 2.50
C GLU A 14 31.59 24.26 3.16
N LYS A 15 32.34 25.10 2.45
CA LYS A 15 32.65 26.47 2.93
C LYS A 15 31.44 27.37 3.04
N ILE A 16 30.49 27.25 2.13
CA ILE A 16 29.22 27.99 2.21
C ILE A 16 28.38 27.47 3.37
N LYS A 17 28.31 26.14 3.61
CA LYS A 17 27.64 25.57 4.79
C LYS A 17 28.21 26.13 6.10
N GLN A 18 29.54 26.16 6.24
CA GLN A 18 30.20 26.73 7.40
C GLN A 18 29.88 28.23 7.59
N ALA A 19 29.72 29.00 6.51
CA ALA A 19 29.28 30.39 6.58
C ALA A 19 27.79 30.52 6.97
N VAL A 20 26.95 29.58 6.54
CA VAL A 20 25.53 29.50 6.91
C VAL A 20 25.34 29.17 8.39
N ASP A 21 26.17 28.30 8.95
CA ASP A 21 26.13 27.91 10.38
C ASP A 21 26.37 29.09 11.33
N LEU A 22 26.92 30.21 10.82
CA LEU A 22 27.17 31.44 11.58
C LEU A 22 26.06 32.48 11.42
N LEU A 23 25.03 32.18 10.65
CA LEU A 23 23.90 33.09 10.33
C LEU A 23 22.61 32.58 11.00
N ASP A 24 21.70 33.50 11.31
CA ASP A 24 20.38 33.16 11.80
C ASP A 24 19.44 32.78 10.63
N ILE A 25 18.35 32.09 10.98
CA ILE A 25 17.27 31.78 10.02
C ILE A 25 16.77 33.09 9.41
N ASP A 26 16.50 33.07 8.09
CA ASP A 26 16.11 34.24 7.29
C ASP A 26 17.22 35.29 7.08
N ASP A 27 18.42 35.04 7.56
CA ASP A 27 19.56 35.92 7.24
C ASP A 27 19.94 35.78 5.75
N ARG A 28 20.29 36.93 5.17
CA ARG A 28 20.64 37.01 3.76
C ARG A 28 22.08 36.63 3.53
N LEU A 29 22.32 35.67 2.65
CA LEU A 29 23.67 35.36 2.18
C LEU A 29 24.28 36.50 1.39
N PRO A 30 25.61 36.71 1.46
CA PRO A 30 26.34 37.58 0.53
C PRO A 30 26.08 37.18 -0.93
N GLY A 31 26.06 38.15 -1.82
CA GLY A 31 25.81 37.88 -3.23
C GLY A 31 26.83 36.91 -3.84
N GLU A 32 26.43 36.08 -4.80
CA GLU A 32 27.26 35.05 -5.44
C GLU A 32 28.63 35.56 -5.91
N ARG A 33 28.71 36.82 -6.40
CA ARG A 33 29.98 37.44 -6.82
C ARG A 33 30.88 37.77 -5.62
N VAL A 34 30.29 38.17 -4.50
CA VAL A 34 31.03 38.47 -3.27
C VAL A 34 31.59 37.18 -2.70
N LEU A 35 30.75 36.16 -2.57
CA LEU A 35 31.17 34.81 -2.13
C LEU A 35 32.28 34.23 -3.01
N ALA A 36 32.18 34.38 -4.33
CA ALA A 36 33.19 33.91 -5.25
C ALA A 36 34.55 34.58 -5.00
N LYS A 37 34.55 35.89 -4.73
CA LYS A 37 35.75 36.65 -4.39
C LYS A 37 36.32 36.24 -3.04
N ASP A 38 35.49 36.15 -2.01
CA ASP A 38 35.90 35.86 -0.64
C ASP A 38 36.42 34.42 -0.47
N LEU A 39 35.81 33.46 -1.19
CA LEU A 39 36.21 32.07 -1.18
C LEU A 39 37.34 31.73 -2.17
N GLY A 40 37.73 32.66 -3.07
CA GLY A 40 38.73 32.43 -4.08
C GLY A 40 38.34 31.41 -5.15
N ILE A 41 37.06 31.27 -5.46
CA ILE A 41 36.51 30.27 -6.40
C ILE A 41 35.74 30.94 -7.52
N SER A 42 35.54 30.23 -8.64
CA SER A 42 34.82 30.76 -9.78
C SER A 42 33.35 31.04 -9.44
N TYR A 43 32.80 32.12 -10.02
CA TYR A 43 31.39 32.46 -9.91
C TYR A 43 30.45 31.27 -10.24
N MET A 44 30.77 30.53 -11.30
CA MET A 44 29.96 29.36 -11.72
C MET A 44 29.99 28.24 -10.70
N THR A 45 31.14 28.04 -10.02
CA THR A 45 31.26 27.04 -8.95
C THR A 45 30.43 27.42 -7.73
N VAL A 46 30.50 28.70 -7.31
CA VAL A 46 29.67 29.20 -6.20
C VAL A 46 28.18 29.11 -6.53
N ARG A 47 27.81 29.53 -7.73
CA ARG A 47 26.40 29.46 -8.17
C ARG A 47 25.86 28.04 -8.13
N LYS A 48 26.61 27.06 -8.64
CA LYS A 48 26.22 25.64 -8.59
C LYS A 48 26.15 25.12 -7.15
N ALA A 49 27.08 25.52 -6.28
CA ALA A 49 27.04 25.17 -4.87
C ALA A 49 25.80 25.75 -4.16
N ILE A 50 25.44 27.01 -4.44
CA ILE A 50 24.23 27.62 -3.89
C ILE A 50 22.95 26.96 -4.44
N GLU A 51 22.92 26.63 -5.73
CA GLU A 51 21.77 25.89 -6.32
C GLU A 51 21.56 24.56 -5.61
N ASN A 52 22.61 23.80 -5.31
CA ASN A 52 22.52 22.57 -4.56
C ASN A 52 22.10 22.79 -3.09
N LEU A 53 22.64 23.83 -2.42
CA LEU A 53 22.24 24.15 -1.04
C LEU A 53 20.76 24.59 -0.94
N VAL A 54 20.23 25.19 -2.02
CA VAL A 54 18.79 25.44 -2.14
C VAL A 54 18.01 24.14 -2.36
N GLU A 55 18.55 23.23 -3.19
CA GLU A 55 17.98 21.90 -3.38
C GLU A 55 18.02 21.06 -2.10
N GLU A 56 19.08 21.17 -1.29
CA GLU A 56 19.18 20.53 0.03
C GLU A 56 18.32 21.19 1.12
N GLY A 57 17.66 22.33 0.81
CA GLY A 57 16.85 23.07 1.78
C GLY A 57 17.64 23.81 2.86
N VAL A 58 18.96 23.95 2.69
CA VAL A 58 19.83 24.75 3.57
C VAL A 58 19.63 26.25 3.32
N LEU A 59 19.34 26.60 2.08
CA LEU A 59 19.07 27.96 1.62
C LEU A 59 17.73 28.02 0.89
N TYR A 60 17.12 29.20 0.85
CA TYR A 60 16.02 29.47 -0.06
C TYR A 60 16.26 30.75 -0.88
N LYS A 61 15.73 30.79 -2.10
CA LYS A 61 15.94 31.88 -3.05
C LYS A 61 14.70 32.75 -3.16
N VAL A 62 14.86 34.05 -2.93
CA VAL A 62 13.81 35.03 -3.17
C VAL A 62 14.11 35.76 -4.49
N PRO A 63 13.22 35.70 -5.50
CA PRO A 63 13.45 36.37 -6.78
C PRO A 63 13.80 37.83 -6.62
N LYS A 64 14.90 38.26 -7.26
CA LYS A 64 15.46 39.63 -7.22
C LYS A 64 15.99 40.11 -5.85
N LYS A 65 15.86 39.34 -4.79
CA LYS A 65 16.31 39.71 -3.42
C LYS A 65 17.57 38.95 -2.99
N GLY A 66 17.79 37.72 -3.45
CA GLY A 66 18.98 36.93 -3.12
C GLY A 66 18.66 35.58 -2.51
N CYS A 67 19.66 34.95 -1.88
CA CYS A 67 19.55 33.72 -1.12
C CYS A 67 19.55 34.01 0.38
N TYR A 68 18.80 33.22 1.13
CA TYR A 68 18.58 33.36 2.55
C TYR A 68 18.77 32.00 3.24
N VAL A 69 19.14 32.01 4.52
CA VAL A 69 19.24 30.81 5.33
C VAL A 69 17.85 30.23 5.57
N ALA A 70 17.65 28.97 5.18
CA ALA A 70 16.38 28.32 5.39
C ALA A 70 16.21 27.88 6.85
N ASP A 71 14.98 27.87 7.34
CA ASP A 71 14.67 27.22 8.61
C ASP A 71 14.88 25.70 8.46
N PRO A 72 15.82 25.09 9.20
CA PRO A 72 16.01 23.62 9.15
C PRO A 72 14.74 22.83 9.48
N LYS A 73 13.77 23.47 10.15
CA LYS A 73 12.46 22.90 10.47
C LYS A 73 11.49 22.97 9.28
N LEU A 74 11.74 23.85 8.32
CA LEU A 74 11.03 23.91 7.03
C LEU A 74 11.74 22.97 6.05
N LYS A 75 11.62 21.65 6.28
CA LYS A 75 12.12 20.66 5.30
C LYS A 75 11.60 21.01 3.91
N ARG A 76 12.49 20.96 2.89
CA ARG A 76 12.10 21.08 1.47
C ARG A 76 10.90 20.16 1.23
N LYS A 77 9.84 20.70 0.60
CA LYS A 77 8.72 19.88 0.14
C LYS A 77 9.23 18.81 -0.80
N LYS A 78 9.08 17.56 -0.39
CA LYS A 78 9.43 16.39 -1.23
C LYS A 78 8.24 16.03 -2.10
N THR A 79 8.50 15.53 -3.29
CA THR A 79 7.50 14.97 -4.19
C THR A 79 7.63 13.45 -4.17
N ILE A 80 6.65 12.79 -3.59
CA ILE A 80 6.62 11.33 -3.44
C ILE A 80 5.74 10.75 -4.53
N GLY A 81 6.22 9.72 -5.23
CA GLY A 81 5.42 8.95 -6.17
C GLY A 81 4.66 7.82 -5.47
N TYR A 82 3.41 7.60 -5.84
CA TYR A 82 2.70 6.36 -5.55
C TYR A 82 2.51 5.57 -6.83
N PHE A 83 3.19 4.44 -6.93
CA PHE A 83 3.11 3.55 -8.08
C PHE A 83 2.16 2.39 -7.80
N LEU A 84 1.24 2.16 -8.73
CA LEU A 84 0.34 1.01 -8.73
C LEU A 84 0.40 0.33 -10.09
N ASP A 85 0.49 -1.00 -10.10
CA ASP A 85 0.47 -1.81 -11.30
C ASP A 85 -0.86 -1.60 -12.07
N SER A 86 -0.77 -1.24 -13.34
CA SER A 86 -1.93 -0.97 -14.20
C SER A 86 -2.80 -2.19 -14.50
N SER A 87 -2.32 -3.41 -14.22
CA SER A 87 -3.14 -4.63 -14.31
C SER A 87 -4.18 -4.74 -13.20
N ILE A 88 -4.09 -3.88 -12.17
CA ILE A 88 -5.12 -3.76 -11.14
C ILE A 88 -6.34 -3.09 -11.78
N GLU A 89 -7.44 -3.84 -11.86
CA GLU A 89 -8.71 -3.32 -12.36
C GLU A 89 -9.11 -2.07 -11.59
N GLU A 90 -9.57 -1.03 -12.27
CA GLU A 90 -9.90 0.28 -11.71
C GLU A 90 -8.70 1.07 -11.15
N GLY A 91 -7.48 0.50 -11.07
CA GLY A 91 -6.27 1.18 -10.60
C GLY A 91 -6.45 1.81 -9.21
N VAL A 92 -6.03 3.07 -9.05
CA VAL A 92 -6.14 3.83 -7.80
C VAL A 92 -7.59 4.12 -7.37
N THR A 93 -8.57 3.96 -8.26
CA THR A 93 -10.00 4.16 -7.94
C THR A 93 -10.67 2.91 -7.40
N SER A 94 -9.98 1.76 -7.40
CA SER A 94 -10.48 0.55 -6.75
C SER A 94 -10.72 0.80 -5.25
N PRO A 95 -11.71 0.16 -4.62
CA PRO A 95 -12.10 0.48 -3.25
C PRO A 95 -10.95 0.42 -2.24
N TYR A 96 -10.08 -0.58 -2.32
CA TYR A 96 -8.94 -0.73 -1.41
C TYR A 96 -7.84 0.30 -1.70
N TYR A 97 -7.39 0.42 -2.96
CA TYR A 97 -6.29 1.33 -3.30
C TYR A 97 -6.65 2.81 -3.18
N SER A 98 -7.93 3.16 -3.30
CA SER A 98 -8.38 4.53 -3.01
C SER A 98 -8.22 4.90 -1.53
N LEU A 99 -8.45 3.96 -0.60
CA LEU A 99 -8.19 4.16 0.83
C LEU A 99 -6.70 4.33 1.11
N ILE A 100 -5.86 3.49 0.52
CA ILE A 100 -4.39 3.59 0.64
C ILE A 100 -3.89 4.93 0.11
N PHE A 101 -4.35 5.35 -1.09
CA PHE A 101 -3.94 6.61 -1.68
C PHE A 101 -4.34 7.82 -0.82
N ASP A 102 -5.58 7.87 -0.34
CA ASP A 102 -6.09 8.93 0.53
C ASP A 102 -5.28 9.02 1.84
N ALA A 103 -4.98 7.88 2.45
CA ALA A 103 -4.19 7.84 3.67
C ALA A 103 -2.72 8.27 3.43
N LEU A 104 -2.09 7.82 2.34
CA LEU A 104 -0.74 8.23 1.95
C LEU A 104 -0.68 9.74 1.67
N GLU A 105 -1.67 10.28 0.94
CA GLU A 105 -1.76 11.71 0.63
C GLU A 105 -1.84 12.54 1.92
N LYS A 106 -2.74 12.17 2.84
CA LYS A 106 -2.87 12.82 4.13
C LYS A 106 -1.60 12.79 4.97
N GLN A 107 -0.89 11.65 4.99
CA GLN A 107 0.37 11.53 5.75
C GLN A 107 1.50 12.33 5.08
N ALA A 108 1.62 12.30 3.74
CA ALA A 108 2.57 13.13 3.01
C ALA A 108 2.32 14.62 3.26
N ALA A 109 1.06 15.07 3.17
CA ALA A 109 0.66 16.45 3.41
C ALA A 109 0.97 16.94 4.83
N LYS A 110 0.83 16.10 5.87
CA LYS A 110 1.25 16.43 7.24
C LYS A 110 2.74 16.80 7.37
N GLN A 111 3.57 16.24 6.50
CA GLN A 111 5.00 16.54 6.42
C GLN A 111 5.31 17.67 5.41
N GLY A 112 4.29 18.27 4.79
CA GLY A 112 4.43 19.28 3.76
C GLY A 112 4.84 18.75 2.39
N ASN A 113 4.82 17.41 2.19
CA ASN A 113 5.17 16.73 0.96
C ASN A 113 3.97 16.64 0.02
N ALA A 114 4.22 16.47 -1.29
CA ALA A 114 3.21 16.18 -2.30
C ALA A 114 3.23 14.70 -2.67
N LEU A 115 2.06 14.11 -2.92
CA LEU A 115 1.94 12.74 -3.45
C LEU A 115 1.46 12.83 -4.91
N ILE A 116 2.11 12.07 -5.80
CA ILE A 116 1.74 11.96 -7.22
C ILE A 116 1.50 10.48 -7.54
N TYR A 117 0.29 10.19 -8.04
CA TYR A 117 -0.03 8.86 -8.56
C TYR A 117 0.50 8.67 -9.97
N PHE A 118 1.06 7.49 -10.25
CA PHE A 118 1.38 7.04 -11.60
C PHE A 118 1.30 5.51 -11.70
N SER A 119 1.11 5.02 -12.92
CA SER A 119 1.02 3.59 -13.21
C SER A 119 1.73 3.29 -14.53
N GLU A 120 2.08 2.03 -14.76
CA GLU A 120 2.69 1.56 -16.00
C GLU A 120 1.93 0.34 -16.51
N SER A 121 1.73 0.29 -17.83
CA SER A 121 1.00 -0.78 -18.50
C SER A 121 1.89 -1.80 -19.23
N ASN A 122 3.18 -1.52 -19.35
CA ASN A 122 4.11 -2.41 -20.04
C ASN A 122 4.65 -3.47 -19.08
N GLU A 123 4.36 -4.73 -19.34
CA GLU A 123 4.90 -5.85 -18.58
C GLU A 123 6.44 -5.80 -18.58
N GLY A 124 7.00 -5.42 -17.44
CA GLY A 124 8.44 -5.51 -17.15
C GLY A 124 9.30 -4.35 -17.65
N ASP A 125 8.76 -3.27 -18.24
CA ASP A 125 9.53 -2.09 -18.63
C ASP A 125 8.83 -0.77 -18.29
N LEU A 126 9.62 0.30 -18.13
CA LEU A 126 9.13 1.65 -17.88
C LEU A 126 9.11 2.44 -19.19
N SER A 127 7.98 3.10 -19.48
CA SER A 127 7.89 4.01 -20.63
C SER A 127 8.79 5.24 -20.44
N SER A 128 9.16 5.89 -21.56
CA SER A 128 9.94 7.12 -21.51
C SER A 128 9.21 8.25 -20.77
N GLU A 129 7.89 8.21 -20.78
CA GLU A 129 7.03 9.15 -20.05
C GLU A 129 7.10 8.92 -18.56
N THR A 130 7.01 7.68 -18.12
CA THR A 130 7.11 7.28 -16.71
C THR A 130 8.50 7.60 -16.15
N LEU A 131 9.58 7.34 -16.90
CA LEU A 131 10.93 7.73 -16.51
C LEU A 131 11.06 9.23 -16.24
N LYS A 132 10.48 10.09 -17.11
CA LYS A 132 10.46 11.54 -16.90
C LYS A 132 9.67 11.97 -15.65
N VAL A 133 8.68 11.18 -15.24
CA VAL A 133 7.97 11.43 -13.97
C VAL A 133 8.90 11.08 -12.81
N ILE A 134 9.52 9.90 -12.84
CA ILE A 134 10.42 9.41 -11.78
C ILE A 134 11.59 10.37 -11.55
N GLU A 135 12.19 10.92 -12.58
CA GLU A 135 13.28 11.91 -12.48
C GLU A 135 12.92 13.15 -11.64
N LYS A 136 11.62 13.43 -11.46
CA LYS A 136 11.12 14.58 -10.68
C LYS A 136 10.70 14.22 -9.27
N LEU A 137 10.73 12.95 -8.93
CA LEU A 137 10.34 12.44 -7.61
C LEU A 137 11.54 12.40 -6.68
N ASP A 138 11.30 12.60 -5.41
CA ASP A 138 12.31 12.39 -4.37
C ASP A 138 12.35 10.91 -3.93
N GLY A 139 11.23 10.19 -4.02
CA GLY A 139 11.12 8.77 -3.73
C GLY A 139 9.77 8.20 -4.14
N VAL A 140 9.63 6.88 -4.06
CA VAL A 140 8.42 6.16 -4.52
C VAL A 140 7.93 5.16 -3.47
N ILE A 141 6.63 5.14 -3.23
CA ILE A 141 5.93 4.06 -2.54
C ILE A 141 5.24 3.22 -3.60
N MET A 142 5.40 1.90 -3.55
CA MET A 142 4.88 0.97 -4.55
C MET A 142 4.00 -0.09 -3.90
N SER A 143 2.79 -0.31 -4.43
CA SER A 143 2.10 -1.59 -4.21
C SER A 143 2.78 -2.65 -5.06
N CYS A 144 3.62 -3.47 -4.42
CA CYS A 144 4.52 -4.41 -5.10
C CYS A 144 3.78 -5.72 -5.46
N PHE A 145 4.07 -6.24 -6.66
CA PHE A 145 3.66 -7.57 -7.10
C PHE A 145 4.86 -8.29 -7.72
N PRO A 146 4.99 -9.62 -7.60
CA PRO A 146 6.14 -10.36 -8.13
C PRO A 146 6.41 -10.11 -9.62
N ARG A 147 5.35 -9.92 -10.42
CA ARG A 147 5.45 -9.66 -11.87
C ARG A 147 6.08 -8.30 -12.22
N ILE A 148 6.13 -7.34 -11.28
CA ILE A 148 6.73 -6.03 -11.49
C ILE A 148 8.07 -5.86 -10.80
N GLU A 149 8.71 -6.94 -10.35
CA GLU A 149 10.00 -6.86 -9.64
C GLU A 149 11.07 -6.15 -10.48
N SER A 150 11.08 -6.35 -11.80
CA SER A 150 11.97 -5.63 -12.72
C SER A 150 11.73 -4.11 -12.70
N ILE A 151 10.49 -3.68 -12.51
CA ILE A 151 10.11 -2.26 -12.38
C ILE A 151 10.62 -1.70 -11.05
N VAL A 152 10.49 -2.47 -9.95
CA VAL A 152 11.04 -2.09 -8.64
C VAL A 152 12.53 -1.80 -8.75
N HIS A 153 13.30 -2.68 -9.38
CA HIS A 153 14.73 -2.49 -9.60
C HIS A 153 15.06 -1.22 -10.40
N LYS A 154 14.34 -0.99 -11.51
CA LYS A 154 14.56 0.19 -12.36
C LYS A 154 14.26 1.50 -11.65
N ILE A 155 13.19 1.54 -10.84
CA ILE A 155 12.85 2.73 -10.05
C ILE A 155 13.88 2.95 -8.94
N LYS A 156 14.29 1.86 -8.24
CA LYS A 156 15.28 1.91 -7.16
C LYS A 156 16.64 2.44 -7.62
N GLU A 157 17.03 2.20 -8.88
CA GLU A 157 18.27 2.74 -9.45
C GLU A 157 18.25 4.28 -9.57
N GLN A 158 17.09 4.91 -9.53
CA GLN A 158 16.91 6.35 -9.71
C GLN A 158 16.54 7.07 -8.42
N VAL A 159 15.61 6.50 -7.65
CA VAL A 159 15.08 7.09 -6.42
C VAL A 159 14.82 6.02 -5.36
N PRO A 160 14.85 6.38 -4.06
CA PRO A 160 14.46 5.47 -2.99
C PRO A 160 13.05 4.92 -3.16
N VAL A 161 12.89 3.62 -2.85
CA VAL A 161 11.62 2.89 -2.97
C VAL A 161 11.26 2.26 -1.64
N VAL A 162 9.96 2.28 -1.30
CA VAL A 162 9.35 1.49 -0.23
C VAL A 162 8.20 0.68 -0.85
N CYS A 163 8.18 -0.63 -0.62
CA CYS A 163 7.09 -1.50 -1.07
C CYS A 163 6.01 -1.65 0.00
N ILE A 164 4.76 -1.71 -0.42
CA ILE A 164 3.60 -2.06 0.41
C ILE A 164 2.85 -3.26 -0.20
N ASP A 165 2.02 -3.93 0.58
CA ASP A 165 1.24 -5.14 0.28
C ASP A 165 2.11 -6.40 0.10
N ASN A 166 3.04 -6.41 -0.81
CA ASN A 166 3.97 -7.52 -1.04
C ASN A 166 5.42 -7.07 -0.80
N ARG A 167 6.26 -8.04 -0.46
CA ARG A 167 7.69 -7.81 -0.29
C ARG A 167 8.39 -7.90 -1.64
N SER A 168 9.36 -7.01 -1.88
CA SER A 168 10.28 -7.17 -3.00
C SER A 168 11.20 -8.37 -2.76
N LEU A 169 11.63 -9.02 -3.84
CA LEU A 169 12.66 -10.06 -3.79
C LEU A 169 14.03 -9.47 -3.43
N ASP A 170 14.23 -8.17 -3.63
CA ASP A 170 15.41 -7.45 -3.18
C ASP A 170 15.27 -7.07 -1.70
N GLU A 171 15.94 -7.81 -0.83
CA GLU A 171 15.98 -7.62 0.63
C GLU A 171 16.43 -6.20 1.06
N SER A 172 17.07 -5.44 0.18
CA SER A 172 17.50 -4.07 0.47
C SER A 172 16.37 -3.06 0.30
N VAL A 173 15.23 -3.43 -0.33
CA VAL A 173 14.07 -2.58 -0.49
C VAL A 173 13.18 -2.68 0.75
N PRO A 174 12.99 -1.59 1.50
CA PRO A 174 12.08 -1.60 2.65
C PRO A 174 10.67 -1.98 2.23
N SER A 175 10.02 -2.81 3.02
CA SER A 175 8.67 -3.26 2.72
C SER A 175 7.76 -3.29 3.94
N LEU A 176 6.48 -3.05 3.70
CA LEU A 176 5.42 -3.11 4.68
C LEU A 176 4.32 -4.05 4.18
N THR A 177 4.08 -5.13 4.92
CA THR A 177 3.12 -6.17 4.59
C THR A 177 2.07 -6.31 5.70
N LEU A 178 1.02 -7.07 5.41
CA LEU A 178 -0.02 -7.41 6.37
C LEU A 178 0.15 -8.86 6.85
N ASP A 179 -0.23 -9.15 8.09
CA ASP A 179 -0.35 -10.52 8.59
C ASP A 179 -1.63 -11.17 8.01
N ASN A 180 -1.57 -11.42 6.70
CA ASN A 180 -2.64 -12.04 5.94
C ASN A 180 -2.97 -13.46 6.43
N PHE A 181 -1.93 -14.19 6.88
CA PHE A 181 -2.09 -15.57 7.35
C PHE A 181 -2.93 -15.63 8.62
N THR A 182 -2.52 -14.91 9.67
CA THR A 182 -3.23 -14.91 10.96
C THR A 182 -4.64 -14.35 10.81
N ALA A 183 -4.83 -13.30 10.02
CA ALA A 183 -6.14 -12.71 9.77
C ALA A 183 -7.14 -13.71 9.16
N VAL A 184 -6.68 -14.54 8.22
CA VAL A 184 -7.53 -15.60 7.64
C VAL A 184 -7.74 -16.75 8.62
N VAL A 185 -6.72 -17.14 9.38
CA VAL A 185 -6.87 -18.14 10.47
C VAL A 185 -7.97 -17.70 11.45
N ASP A 186 -7.96 -16.45 11.88
CA ASP A 186 -8.98 -15.92 12.80
C ASP A 186 -10.37 -15.90 12.18
N SER A 187 -10.48 -15.55 10.90
CA SER A 187 -11.76 -15.55 10.17
C SER A 187 -12.35 -16.95 10.03
N ILE A 188 -11.52 -17.94 9.72
CA ILE A 188 -11.96 -19.34 9.63
C ILE A 188 -12.30 -19.90 11.02
N ASN A 189 -11.51 -19.60 12.05
CA ASN A 189 -11.82 -19.94 13.44
C ASN A 189 -13.16 -19.35 13.87
N TYR A 190 -13.50 -18.15 13.45
CA TYR A 190 -14.81 -17.55 13.71
C TYR A 190 -15.94 -18.36 13.04
N PHE A 191 -15.82 -18.74 11.78
CA PHE A 191 -16.79 -19.63 11.14
C PHE A 191 -16.93 -20.98 11.86
N LEU A 192 -15.81 -21.58 12.27
CA LEU A 192 -15.81 -22.85 13.02
C LEU A 192 -16.51 -22.71 14.39
N SER A 193 -16.33 -21.56 15.07
CA SER A 193 -17.01 -21.26 16.34
C SER A 193 -18.52 -21.11 16.18
N LEU A 194 -19.00 -20.71 14.99
CA LEU A 194 -20.41 -20.66 14.61
C LEU A 194 -20.95 -22.02 14.14
N GLY A 195 -20.14 -23.10 14.17
CA GLY A 195 -20.52 -24.45 13.80
C GLY A 195 -20.44 -24.77 12.30
N HIS A 196 -19.88 -23.88 11.48
CA HIS A 196 -19.62 -24.17 10.08
C HIS A 196 -18.44 -25.13 9.95
N LYS A 197 -18.62 -26.25 9.26
CA LYS A 197 -17.57 -27.24 9.00
C LYS A 197 -17.20 -27.36 7.52
N ARG A 198 -18.12 -26.97 6.64
CA ARG A 198 -17.88 -26.93 5.20
C ARG A 198 -17.85 -25.48 4.76
N ILE A 199 -16.65 -24.97 4.56
CA ILE A 199 -16.34 -23.56 4.33
C ILE A 199 -15.70 -23.42 2.95
N GLY A 200 -16.30 -22.63 2.05
CA GLY A 200 -15.69 -22.29 0.76
C GLY A 200 -14.72 -21.12 0.90
N PHE A 201 -13.68 -21.11 0.05
CA PHE A 201 -12.76 -19.99 -0.05
C PHE A 201 -12.61 -19.52 -1.50
N ILE A 202 -12.93 -18.24 -1.75
CA ILE A 202 -12.65 -17.58 -3.03
C ILE A 202 -11.33 -16.85 -2.86
N THR A 203 -10.26 -17.37 -3.52
CA THR A 203 -8.89 -16.88 -3.33
C THR A 203 -8.66 -15.55 -4.04
N GLY A 204 -7.52 -14.91 -3.78
CA GLY A 204 -6.95 -13.88 -4.64
C GLY A 204 -6.06 -14.47 -5.73
N LEU A 205 -5.20 -13.63 -6.31
CA LEU A 205 -4.21 -14.02 -7.31
C LEU A 205 -3.16 -14.97 -6.71
N ASP A 206 -2.89 -16.08 -7.40
CA ASP A 206 -1.94 -17.12 -6.95
C ASP A 206 -0.47 -16.66 -7.03
N ASP A 207 -0.17 -15.66 -7.84
CA ASP A 207 1.18 -15.13 -8.07
C ASP A 207 1.62 -14.10 -7.02
N SER A 208 0.75 -13.73 -6.07
CA SER A 208 1.05 -12.77 -5.01
C SER A 208 1.28 -13.44 -3.65
N ASP A 209 2.18 -12.89 -2.84
CA ASP A 209 2.37 -13.34 -1.44
C ASP A 209 1.09 -13.17 -0.63
N VAL A 210 0.34 -12.11 -0.88
CA VAL A 210 -0.96 -11.86 -0.24
C VAL A 210 -1.91 -13.02 -0.50
N GLY A 211 -2.10 -13.42 -1.77
CA GLY A 211 -2.98 -14.54 -2.16
C GLY A 211 -2.52 -15.86 -1.55
N ARG A 212 -1.22 -16.16 -1.64
CA ARG A 212 -0.64 -17.38 -1.06
C ARG A 212 -0.78 -17.46 0.46
N ASN A 213 -0.51 -16.37 1.18
CA ASN A 213 -0.62 -16.32 2.63
C ASN A 213 -2.08 -16.45 3.10
N ARG A 214 -3.03 -15.82 2.40
CA ARG A 214 -4.47 -15.98 2.71
C ARG A 214 -4.92 -17.42 2.50
N LEU A 215 -4.52 -18.07 1.41
CA LEU A 215 -4.84 -19.48 1.16
C LEU A 215 -4.18 -20.41 2.20
N ALA A 216 -2.92 -20.17 2.55
CA ALA A 216 -2.23 -20.94 3.56
C ALA A 216 -2.90 -20.82 4.95
N GLY A 217 -3.37 -19.62 5.31
CA GLY A 217 -4.15 -19.41 6.55
C GLY A 217 -5.44 -20.21 6.58
N TYR A 218 -6.19 -20.22 5.47
CA TYR A 218 -7.41 -21.03 5.33
C TYR A 218 -7.14 -22.54 5.53
N ILE A 219 -6.15 -23.08 4.81
CA ILE A 219 -5.77 -24.49 4.91
C ILE A 219 -5.31 -24.84 6.33
N SER A 220 -4.47 -24.00 6.93
CA SER A 220 -3.94 -24.19 8.28
C SER A 220 -5.04 -24.23 9.33
N ALA A 221 -6.01 -23.29 9.25
CA ALA A 221 -7.12 -23.24 10.20
C ALA A 221 -8.01 -24.49 10.12
N LEU A 222 -8.34 -24.97 8.92
CA LEU A 222 -9.10 -26.21 8.76
C LEU A 222 -8.36 -27.41 9.34
N LYS A 223 -7.08 -27.58 9.01
CA LYS A 223 -6.25 -28.69 9.50
C LYS A 223 -6.12 -28.70 11.02
N SER A 224 -5.99 -27.53 11.65
CA SER A 224 -5.88 -27.42 13.11
C SER A 224 -7.16 -27.90 13.85
N HIS A 225 -8.30 -27.93 13.16
CA HIS A 225 -9.58 -28.40 13.67
C HIS A 225 -9.95 -29.81 13.15
N GLY A 226 -8.99 -30.56 12.57
CA GLY A 226 -9.19 -31.89 12.05
C GLY A 226 -10.13 -31.98 10.85
N LEU A 227 -10.26 -30.90 10.08
CA LEU A 227 -11.00 -30.89 8.83
C LEU A 227 -10.03 -31.09 7.65
N ASP A 228 -10.43 -31.99 6.75
CA ASP A 228 -9.64 -32.27 5.56
C ASP A 228 -9.69 -31.12 4.55
N GLU A 229 -8.61 -30.93 3.86
CA GLU A 229 -8.55 -30.02 2.71
C GLU A 229 -9.38 -30.62 1.54
N ASP A 230 -10.36 -29.88 1.07
CA ASP A 230 -11.18 -30.22 -0.09
C ASP A 230 -10.91 -29.15 -1.18
N GLU A 231 -10.12 -29.53 -2.19
CA GLU A 231 -9.80 -28.62 -3.30
C GLU A 231 -11.07 -28.09 -4.02
N GLY A 232 -12.18 -28.83 -3.96
CA GLY A 232 -13.46 -28.37 -4.49
C GLY A 232 -14.04 -27.17 -3.71
N LEU A 233 -13.59 -26.91 -2.48
CA LEU A 233 -13.97 -25.76 -1.70
C LEU A 233 -13.06 -24.53 -1.93
N ILE A 234 -12.09 -24.62 -2.81
CA ILE A 234 -11.20 -23.54 -3.18
C ILE A 234 -11.54 -23.07 -4.59
N TYR A 235 -12.04 -21.84 -4.73
CA TYR A 235 -12.33 -21.24 -6.02
C TYR A 235 -11.31 -20.15 -6.34
N LYS A 236 -10.59 -20.26 -7.46
CA LYS A 236 -9.57 -19.30 -7.86
C LYS A 236 -10.18 -17.95 -8.26
N GLY A 237 -9.76 -16.91 -7.59
CA GLY A 237 -10.23 -15.54 -7.79
C GLY A 237 -9.18 -14.59 -8.34
N ASP A 238 -9.64 -13.39 -8.65
CA ASP A 238 -8.87 -12.29 -9.24
C ASP A 238 -9.16 -10.93 -8.56
N TYR A 239 -9.76 -10.98 -7.38
CA TYR A 239 -10.24 -9.84 -6.59
C TYR A 239 -11.43 -9.08 -7.21
N SER A 240 -11.95 -9.45 -8.39
CA SER A 240 -13.06 -8.77 -9.03
C SER A 240 -14.42 -9.15 -8.44
N PHE A 241 -15.37 -8.23 -8.53
CA PHE A 241 -16.78 -8.46 -8.16
C PHE A 241 -17.41 -9.63 -8.92
N GLU A 242 -17.12 -9.76 -10.22
CA GLU A 242 -17.64 -10.83 -11.06
C GLU A 242 -17.10 -12.20 -10.67
N THR A 243 -15.83 -12.28 -10.21
CA THR A 243 -15.31 -13.55 -9.70
C THR A 243 -15.97 -13.95 -8.39
N GLY A 244 -16.28 -13.01 -7.52
CA GLY A 244 -17.12 -13.29 -6.33
C GLY A 244 -18.46 -13.93 -6.68
N LYS A 245 -19.15 -13.40 -7.69
CA LYS A 245 -20.41 -13.99 -8.21
C LYS A 245 -20.21 -15.40 -8.76
N ARG A 246 -19.17 -15.58 -9.60
CA ARG A 246 -18.87 -16.90 -10.19
C ARG A 246 -18.53 -17.94 -9.13
N GLY A 247 -17.72 -17.57 -8.13
CA GLY A 247 -17.33 -18.45 -7.03
C GLY A 247 -18.54 -18.85 -6.15
N ALA A 248 -19.41 -17.91 -5.80
CA ALA A 248 -20.64 -18.22 -5.07
C ALA A 248 -21.57 -19.14 -5.87
N ASN A 249 -21.77 -18.87 -7.17
CA ASN A 249 -22.56 -19.74 -8.05
C ASN A 249 -21.96 -21.14 -8.17
N TYR A 250 -20.63 -21.26 -8.25
CA TYR A 250 -19.92 -22.55 -8.24
C TYR A 250 -20.23 -23.34 -6.97
N PHE A 251 -20.07 -22.74 -5.78
CA PHE A 251 -20.35 -23.39 -4.50
C PHE A 251 -21.81 -23.80 -4.34
N MET A 252 -22.75 -22.95 -4.76
CA MET A 252 -24.18 -23.30 -4.72
C MET A 252 -24.58 -24.40 -5.70
N SER A 253 -23.79 -24.66 -6.74
CA SER A 253 -24.04 -25.74 -7.71
C SER A 253 -23.52 -27.11 -7.25
N MET A 254 -22.77 -27.17 -6.17
CA MET A 254 -22.23 -28.43 -5.62
C MET A 254 -23.36 -29.30 -5.06
N LYS A 255 -23.16 -30.62 -5.11
CA LYS A 255 -24.10 -31.60 -4.51
C LYS A 255 -24.32 -31.31 -3.01
N THR A 256 -23.27 -30.88 -2.32
CA THR A 256 -23.29 -30.41 -0.93
C THR A 256 -22.59 -29.06 -0.91
N SER A 257 -23.36 -27.99 -0.81
CA SER A 257 -22.86 -26.63 -0.78
C SER A 257 -22.14 -26.31 0.54
N PRO A 258 -21.12 -25.44 0.57
CA PRO A 258 -20.61 -24.91 1.82
C PRO A 258 -21.69 -24.04 2.51
N THR A 259 -21.64 -24.00 3.84
CA THR A 259 -22.54 -23.18 4.67
C THR A 259 -21.94 -21.82 5.01
N ALA A 260 -20.67 -21.62 4.68
CA ALA A 260 -19.97 -20.36 4.82
C ALA A 260 -18.97 -20.17 3.66
N ILE A 261 -18.76 -18.93 3.25
CA ILE A 261 -17.81 -18.55 2.19
C ILE A 261 -16.93 -17.43 2.72
N MET A 262 -15.62 -17.64 2.71
CA MET A 262 -14.65 -16.57 2.84
C MET A 262 -14.21 -16.10 1.47
N CYS A 263 -14.15 -14.79 1.27
CA CYS A 263 -13.60 -14.18 0.08
C CYS A 263 -12.29 -13.48 0.41
N ALA A 264 -11.31 -13.56 -0.47
CA ALA A 264 -10.02 -12.94 -0.25
C ALA A 264 -10.07 -11.39 -0.29
N ASN A 265 -11.19 -10.78 -0.72
CA ASN A 265 -11.45 -9.36 -0.51
C ASN A 265 -12.96 -9.06 -0.41
N ASP A 266 -13.29 -7.82 -0.01
CA ASP A 266 -14.68 -7.37 0.16
C ASP A 266 -15.42 -7.25 -1.18
N THR A 267 -14.75 -6.86 -2.24
CA THR A 267 -15.35 -6.73 -3.58
C THR A 267 -15.91 -8.07 -4.05
N MET A 268 -15.16 -9.17 -3.88
CA MET A 268 -15.64 -10.52 -4.17
C MET A 268 -16.74 -10.95 -3.18
N ALA A 269 -16.62 -10.58 -1.89
CA ALA A 269 -17.64 -10.92 -0.88
C ALA A 269 -19.00 -10.28 -1.22
N ILE A 270 -18.99 -9.01 -1.62
CA ILE A 270 -20.19 -8.29 -2.06
C ILE A 270 -20.77 -8.93 -3.32
N GLY A 271 -19.93 -9.31 -4.27
CA GLY A 271 -20.33 -10.08 -5.46
C GLY A 271 -20.98 -11.42 -5.09
N SER A 272 -20.41 -12.13 -4.12
CA SER A 272 -20.92 -13.42 -3.60
C SER A 272 -22.29 -13.23 -2.95
N ILE A 273 -22.46 -12.25 -2.06
CA ILE A 273 -23.72 -11.94 -1.40
C ILE A 273 -24.81 -11.65 -2.45
N LYS A 274 -24.49 -10.80 -3.44
CA LYS A 274 -25.43 -10.47 -4.51
C LYS A 274 -25.89 -11.70 -5.28
N GLU A 275 -24.98 -12.62 -5.60
CA GLU A 275 -25.32 -13.85 -6.34
C GLU A 275 -26.13 -14.82 -5.49
N ILE A 276 -25.79 -14.99 -4.20
CA ILE A 276 -26.55 -15.80 -3.25
C ILE A 276 -28.01 -15.32 -3.18
N CYS A 277 -28.20 -14.01 -2.96
CA CYS A 277 -29.54 -13.39 -2.92
C CYS A 277 -30.28 -13.54 -4.25
N ARG A 278 -29.59 -13.39 -5.39
CA ARG A 278 -30.19 -13.57 -6.72
C ARG A 278 -30.73 -14.98 -6.95
N LYS A 279 -30.12 -15.97 -6.32
CA LYS A 279 -30.56 -17.39 -6.35
C LYS A 279 -31.69 -17.69 -5.37
N GLY A 280 -32.18 -16.70 -4.62
CA GLY A 280 -33.26 -16.87 -3.65
C GLY A 280 -32.83 -17.39 -2.29
N LEU A 281 -31.48 -17.45 -2.04
CA LEU A 281 -30.92 -17.75 -0.74
C LEU A 281 -30.62 -16.47 0.03
N SER A 282 -30.46 -16.57 1.32
CA SER A 282 -30.22 -15.45 2.23
C SER A 282 -28.84 -15.53 2.89
N VAL A 283 -28.21 -14.37 3.06
CA VAL A 283 -27.05 -14.17 3.91
C VAL A 283 -27.51 -13.43 5.14
N PRO A 284 -27.23 -13.91 6.35
CA PRO A 284 -26.36 -15.05 6.68
C PRO A 284 -27.07 -16.40 6.84
N ASN A 285 -28.42 -16.49 6.75
CA ASN A 285 -29.19 -17.64 7.22
C ASN A 285 -28.93 -18.93 6.43
N ASP A 286 -28.72 -18.87 5.12
CA ASP A 286 -28.41 -20.04 4.29
C ASP A 286 -26.90 -20.18 4.11
N ILE A 287 -26.18 -19.07 3.90
CA ILE A 287 -24.74 -19.04 3.69
C ILE A 287 -24.17 -17.82 4.42
N SER A 288 -23.23 -18.01 5.35
CA SER A 288 -22.46 -16.94 5.96
C SER A 288 -21.34 -16.48 5.03
N VAL A 289 -21.01 -15.18 5.04
CA VAL A 289 -19.95 -14.61 4.19
C VAL A 289 -19.03 -13.71 5.00
N ILE A 290 -17.71 -13.89 4.81
CA ILE A 290 -16.66 -12.99 5.33
C ILE A 290 -15.85 -12.46 4.16
N GLY A 291 -15.52 -11.15 4.21
CA GLY A 291 -14.64 -10.46 3.29
C GLY A 291 -13.26 -10.18 3.87
N PHE A 292 -12.52 -9.29 3.20
CA PHE A 292 -11.23 -8.76 3.62
C PHE A 292 -11.07 -7.36 3.04
N ASP A 293 -10.45 -6.43 3.74
CA ASP A 293 -10.06 -5.04 3.46
C ASP A 293 -10.82 -4.00 4.29
N ASP A 294 -12.08 -4.27 4.69
CA ASP A 294 -12.99 -3.34 5.38
C ASP A 294 -13.23 -2.05 4.59
N ILE A 295 -13.51 -2.21 3.27
CA ILE A 295 -13.84 -1.07 2.42
C ILE A 295 -15.14 -0.38 2.90
N SER A 296 -15.25 0.93 2.67
CA SER A 296 -16.36 1.73 3.22
C SER A 296 -17.75 1.18 2.91
N VAL A 297 -17.97 0.60 1.73
CA VAL A 297 -19.25 0.02 1.33
C VAL A 297 -19.60 -1.25 2.10
N ALA A 298 -18.63 -1.96 2.70
CA ALA A 298 -18.86 -3.20 3.46
C ALA A 298 -19.84 -3.01 4.64
N SER A 299 -19.80 -1.85 5.28
CA SER A 299 -20.72 -1.49 6.38
C SER A 299 -22.09 -0.98 5.92
N HIS A 300 -22.26 -0.66 4.64
CA HIS A 300 -23.47 -0.03 4.10
C HIS A 300 -24.33 -0.96 3.26
N ILE A 301 -23.84 -2.15 2.90
CA ILE A 301 -24.68 -3.18 2.24
C ILE A 301 -25.60 -3.87 3.24
N MET A 302 -26.58 -4.59 2.75
CA MET A 302 -27.49 -5.38 3.56
C MET A 302 -27.46 -6.85 3.11
N PRO A 303 -27.04 -7.78 4.01
CA PRO A 303 -26.52 -7.54 5.37
C PRO A 303 -25.17 -6.82 5.36
N ALA A 304 -24.85 -6.06 6.43
CA ALA A 304 -23.54 -5.45 6.61
C ALA A 304 -22.47 -6.54 6.68
N LEU A 305 -21.38 -6.38 5.93
CA LEU A 305 -20.37 -7.42 5.72
C LEU A 305 -19.42 -7.54 6.91
N THR A 306 -19.36 -8.72 7.52
CA THR A 306 -18.24 -9.15 8.39
C THR A 306 -16.98 -9.26 7.55
N THR A 307 -15.91 -8.62 7.96
CA THR A 307 -14.71 -8.52 7.14
C THR A 307 -13.45 -8.35 8.00
N VAL A 308 -12.28 -8.57 7.41
CA VAL A 308 -11.00 -8.24 8.03
C VAL A 308 -10.67 -6.79 7.76
N SER A 309 -10.51 -5.99 8.80
CA SER A 309 -10.08 -4.59 8.69
C SER A 309 -8.57 -4.50 8.55
N VAL A 310 -8.14 -3.76 7.52
CA VAL A 310 -6.74 -3.44 7.23
C VAL A 310 -6.39 -2.11 7.89
N PRO A 311 -5.24 -1.99 8.59
CA PRO A 311 -4.85 -0.77 9.28
C PRO A 311 -4.26 0.28 8.29
N VAL A 312 -5.10 0.81 7.39
CA VAL A 312 -4.72 1.68 6.27
C VAL A 312 -3.94 2.92 6.72
N GLU A 313 -4.36 3.54 7.83
CA GLU A 313 -3.67 4.73 8.39
C GLU A 313 -2.26 4.39 8.90
N ASP A 314 -2.08 3.21 9.52
CA ASP A 314 -0.77 2.77 9.97
C ASP A 314 0.13 2.38 8.80
N ILE A 315 -0.42 1.74 7.75
CA ILE A 315 0.30 1.47 6.49
C ILE A 315 0.87 2.78 5.94
N ALA A 316 0.02 3.79 5.76
CA ALA A 316 0.41 5.06 5.18
C ALA A 316 1.45 5.78 6.05
N LYS A 317 1.24 5.80 7.38
CA LYS A 317 2.17 6.40 8.33
C LYS A 317 3.54 5.74 8.26
N GLN A 318 3.60 4.42 8.38
CA GLN A 318 4.86 3.68 8.38
C GLN A 318 5.57 3.75 7.02
N ALA A 319 4.84 3.67 5.90
CA ALA A 319 5.43 3.78 4.58
C ALA A 319 6.08 5.16 4.34
N ILE A 320 5.40 6.25 4.73
CA ILE A 320 5.93 7.60 4.63
C ILE A 320 7.12 7.80 5.60
N GLU A 321 7.07 7.27 6.82
CA GLU A 321 8.18 7.33 7.78
C GLU A 321 9.40 6.55 7.27
N MET A 322 9.22 5.33 6.77
CA MET A 322 10.30 4.53 6.16
C MET A 322 10.95 5.28 4.99
N LEU A 323 10.14 5.80 4.07
CA LEU A 323 10.65 6.54 2.93
C LEU A 323 11.38 7.80 3.36
N SER A 324 10.87 8.55 4.34
CA SER A 324 11.52 9.76 4.86
C SER A 324 12.89 9.47 5.44
N ARG A 325 13.06 8.38 6.21
CA ARG A 325 14.36 7.95 6.74
C ARG A 325 15.35 7.63 5.63
N VAL A 326 14.92 6.84 4.64
CA VAL A 326 15.80 6.50 3.50
C VAL A 326 16.21 7.76 2.74
N LEU A 327 15.31 8.71 2.55
CA LEU A 327 15.59 10.00 1.90
C LEU A 327 16.55 10.89 2.71
N ASP A 328 16.53 10.77 4.02
CA ASP A 328 17.46 11.48 4.92
C ASP A 328 18.80 10.72 5.09
N GLY A 329 18.99 9.59 4.36
CA GLY A 329 20.21 8.76 4.40
C GLY A 329 20.29 7.84 5.62
N GLU A 330 19.18 7.63 6.31
CA GLU A 330 19.10 6.76 7.49
C GLU A 330 18.50 5.40 7.11
N GLU A 331 18.94 4.34 7.80
CA GLU A 331 18.30 3.03 7.69
C GLU A 331 16.99 3.01 8.49
N PRO A 332 15.89 2.45 7.93
CA PRO A 332 14.69 2.18 8.71
C PRO A 332 14.98 1.25 9.89
N GLU A 333 14.38 1.48 11.05
CA GLU A 333 14.56 0.61 12.24
C GLU A 333 14.21 -0.86 11.94
N ASN A 334 13.12 -1.06 11.22
CA ASN A 334 12.72 -2.35 10.68
C ASN A 334 12.56 -2.19 9.16
N ARG A 335 13.45 -2.83 8.40
CA ARG A 335 13.40 -2.79 6.94
C ARG A 335 12.16 -3.50 6.38
N HIS A 336 11.70 -4.52 7.08
CA HIS A 336 10.50 -5.29 6.72
C HIS A 336 9.54 -5.32 7.92
N LEU A 337 8.42 -4.64 7.79
CA LEU A 337 7.40 -4.56 8.83
C LEU A 337 6.14 -5.30 8.39
N THR A 338 5.59 -6.10 9.31
CA THR A 338 4.29 -6.75 9.12
C THR A 338 3.30 -6.18 10.12
N LEU A 339 2.18 -5.67 9.62
CA LEU A 339 1.11 -5.11 10.43
C LEU A 339 -0.01 -6.13 10.66
N PRO A 340 -0.56 -6.23 11.88
CA PRO A 340 -1.71 -7.09 12.16
C PRO A 340 -2.98 -6.51 11.55
N CYS A 341 -3.90 -7.40 11.15
CA CYS A 341 -5.26 -7.08 10.76
C CYS A 341 -6.26 -7.52 11.83
N GLN A 342 -7.49 -7.01 11.79
CA GLN A 342 -8.52 -7.32 12.79
C GLN A 342 -9.82 -7.77 12.12
N LEU A 343 -10.43 -8.84 12.62
CA LEU A 343 -11.76 -9.25 12.18
C LEU A 343 -12.83 -8.32 12.77
N VAL A 344 -13.64 -7.71 11.90
CA VAL A 344 -14.76 -6.83 12.26
C VAL A 344 -16.07 -7.59 12.02
N LEU A 345 -16.76 -7.90 13.10
CA LEU A 345 -18.01 -8.64 13.07
C LEU A 345 -19.17 -7.70 12.73
N ARG A 346 -20.00 -8.12 11.75
CA ARG A 346 -21.23 -7.44 11.34
C ARG A 346 -22.36 -8.46 11.16
N GLU A 347 -23.20 -8.30 10.13
CA GLU A 347 -24.47 -9.03 9.98
C GLU A 347 -24.38 -10.24 9.03
N SER A 348 -23.30 -10.39 8.27
CA SER A 348 -23.20 -11.40 7.20
C SER A 348 -22.84 -12.81 7.68
N CYS A 349 -22.75 -13.04 9.00
CA CYS A 349 -22.45 -14.34 9.60
C CYS A 349 -23.48 -14.70 10.68
N ALA A 350 -23.90 -15.97 10.73
CA ALA A 350 -24.79 -16.51 11.75
C ALA A 350 -24.39 -17.96 12.14
N GLN A 351 -24.96 -18.48 13.21
CA GLN A 351 -24.77 -19.87 13.58
C GLN A 351 -25.30 -20.81 12.49
N ASN A 352 -24.54 -21.85 12.19
CA ASN A 352 -24.94 -22.87 11.23
C ASN A 352 -26.24 -23.54 11.68
N GLY A 353 -27.27 -23.52 10.84
CA GLY A 353 -28.59 -24.11 11.15
C GLY A 353 -29.60 -23.12 11.76
N SER A 354 -29.27 -21.83 11.93
CA SER A 354 -30.22 -20.84 12.45
C SER A 354 -31.38 -20.52 11.51
N GLY A 355 -31.23 -20.82 10.20
CA GLY A 355 -32.28 -20.54 9.17
C GLY A 355 -33.52 -21.43 9.23
N ASN A 356 -33.50 -22.56 9.93
CA ASN A 356 -34.59 -23.53 9.94
C ASN A 356 -35.69 -23.27 11.01
N THR A 357 -35.55 -22.26 11.86
CA THR A 357 -36.50 -22.03 12.98
C THR A 357 -37.59 -21.02 12.68
N ALA A 358 -37.52 -20.29 11.56
CA ALA A 358 -38.53 -19.24 11.26
C ALA A 358 -39.78 -19.69 10.50
N THR A 359 -39.84 -20.91 9.96
CA THR A 359 -40.99 -21.37 9.15
C THR A 359 -41.99 -22.27 9.89
N SER A 360 -41.77 -22.63 11.19
CA SER A 360 -42.69 -23.49 11.93
C SER A 360 -43.74 -22.77 12.78
N ASN A 361 -43.73 -21.43 12.84
CA ASN A 361 -44.66 -20.68 13.70
C ASN A 361 -45.75 -19.87 12.97
N LEU A 362 -46.02 -20.14 11.68
CA LEU A 362 -47.12 -19.51 10.92
C LEU A 362 -48.21 -20.50 10.45
N ALA A 363 -48.28 -21.68 11.08
CA ALA A 363 -49.40 -22.61 10.87
C ALA A 363 -49.96 -22.99 12.24
N GLY A 364 -50.78 -22.11 12.78
CA GLY A 364 -51.55 -22.33 13.98
C GLY A 364 -52.75 -21.38 14.00
#